data_498c728ab3389126ae88228eeb786d89
#
_entry.id   498c728ab3389126ae88228eeb786d89
#
_cell.length_a   1.000
_cell.length_b   1.000
_cell.length_c   1.000
_cell.angle_alpha   90.00
_cell.angle_beta   90.00
_cell.angle_gamma   90.00
#
_symmetry.space_group_name_H-M   'P 1'
#
loop_
_entity.id
_entity.type
_entity.pdbx_description
1 polymer ?
#
loop_
_entity_poly.entity_id
_entity_poly.type
_entity_poly.pdbx_seq_one_letter_code
_entity_poly.pdbx_strand_id
1 'polypeptide(L)'
;MKKKLVSALLCATMAASLLAGCGSGDTSDTGSSGKKGDAKTEVTNDGKILNIYCWNEEFQSRITDHYPDYKKVDATHGKIGDVDVVWNITPSENNAYQNNLDETLLKQADASADDKIDLFLVEADYAPKYVDSDYTMPIKDLGITDSDISKQYKYTQDVVTDSEGNLKGLSWQGCPGVLFYNRAAAKEVLGTDDPDEVQKSVSDWDAFNATAEKMKAAGYKMTSTANDTYRVYSNNVSSKWVEDG
;
A
#
# COMPACT_ATOMS: atom_id res chain seq x y z
N MET A 1 7.46 43.15 14.21
CA MET A 1 6.90 42.96 15.56
C MET A 1 5.55 42.20 15.58
N LYS A 2 4.65 42.39 14.61
CA LYS A 2 3.31 41.75 14.63
C LYS A 2 3.34 40.20 14.44
N LYS A 3 4.29 39.63 13.69
CA LYS A 3 4.38 38.19 13.48
C LYS A 3 4.88 37.38 14.70
N LYS A 4 5.69 38.01 15.58
CA LYS A 4 6.17 37.36 16.82
C LYS A 4 5.13 37.33 17.93
N LEU A 5 4.20 38.29 17.93
CA LEU A 5 3.09 38.34 18.89
C LEU A 5 2.04 37.25 18.57
N VAL A 6 1.78 36.96 17.30
CA VAL A 6 0.82 35.93 16.91
C VAL A 6 1.34 34.51 17.25
N SER A 7 2.64 34.27 17.07
CA SER A 7 3.24 32.97 17.47
C SER A 7 3.26 32.76 18.99
N ALA A 8 3.45 33.82 19.78
CA ALA A 8 3.42 33.74 21.24
C ALA A 8 1.99 33.52 21.79
N LEU A 9 0.97 34.06 21.11
CA LEU A 9 -0.43 33.84 21.48
C LEU A 9 -0.89 32.40 21.15
N LEU A 10 -0.44 31.83 20.05
CA LEU A 10 -0.75 30.44 19.70
C LEU A 10 -0.13 29.43 20.68
N CYS A 11 1.11 29.67 21.11
CA CYS A 11 1.76 28.82 22.13
C CYS A 11 1.09 28.92 23.50
N ALA A 12 0.56 30.08 23.86
CA ALA A 12 -0.12 30.28 25.15
C ALA A 12 -1.50 29.59 25.20
N THR A 13 -2.20 29.49 24.06
CA THR A 13 -3.50 28.78 23.99
C THR A 13 -3.32 27.26 24.02
N MET A 14 -2.25 26.69 23.46
CA MET A 14 -1.96 25.26 23.59
C MET A 14 -1.51 24.84 24.99
N ALA A 15 -0.80 25.71 25.71
CA ALA A 15 -0.41 25.44 27.11
C ALA A 15 -1.57 25.51 28.12
N ALA A 16 -2.61 26.31 27.85
CA ALA A 16 -3.79 26.43 28.70
C ALA A 16 -4.75 25.21 28.58
N SER A 17 -4.76 24.51 27.46
CA SER A 17 -5.60 23.31 27.28
C SER A 17 -5.04 22.06 27.95
N LEU A 18 -3.73 22.05 28.32
CA LEU A 18 -3.09 20.92 29.00
C LEU A 18 -3.21 20.99 30.55
N LEU A 19 -3.70 22.10 31.11
CA LEU A 19 -3.80 22.31 32.57
C LEU A 19 -5.21 22.14 33.16
N ALA A 20 -6.22 21.86 32.33
CA ALA A 20 -7.60 21.67 32.76
C ALA A 20 -7.99 20.20 33.04
N GLY A 21 -7.07 19.26 33.02
CA GLY A 21 -7.30 17.84 33.15
C GLY A 21 -6.73 17.15 34.40
N CYS A 22 -6.57 17.86 35.55
CA CYS A 22 -6.19 17.20 36.81
C CYS A 22 -7.02 17.74 37.99
N GLY A 23 -8.03 16.99 38.35
CA GLY A 23 -8.87 17.21 39.54
C GLY A 23 -9.19 15.91 40.24
N SER A 24 -8.40 15.60 41.25
CA SER A 24 -8.57 14.85 42.50
C SER A 24 -9.50 13.63 42.59
N GLY A 25 -8.95 12.54 43.16
CA GLY A 25 -9.72 11.55 43.91
C GLY A 25 -9.05 10.21 44.07
N ASP A 26 -8.19 10.10 45.05
CA ASP A 26 -7.89 9.02 46.00
C ASP A 26 -7.82 7.51 45.58
N THR A 27 -6.63 6.97 45.81
CA THR A 27 -6.20 5.61 46.24
C THR A 27 -7.01 4.36 45.87
N SER A 28 -6.40 3.47 45.08
CA SER A 28 -5.91 2.16 45.53
C SER A 28 -5.25 1.38 44.37
N ASP A 29 -4.10 0.80 44.73
CA ASP A 29 -3.22 -0.08 44.01
C ASP A 29 -3.96 -1.30 43.47
N THR A 30 -3.85 -1.57 42.15
CA THR A 30 -3.75 -2.91 41.58
C THR A 30 -3.36 -2.82 40.10
N GLY A 31 -2.32 -3.57 39.70
CA GLY A 31 -1.82 -3.65 38.35
C GLY A 31 -2.90 -3.95 37.32
N SER A 32 -2.98 -3.11 36.33
CA SER A 32 -3.80 -3.36 35.15
C SER A 32 -2.93 -3.39 33.92
N SER A 33 -2.69 -4.62 33.46
CA SER A 33 -2.35 -4.90 32.07
C SER A 33 -3.33 -4.16 31.17
N GLY A 34 -2.82 -3.27 30.29
CA GLY A 34 -3.63 -2.57 29.30
C GLY A 34 -4.36 -3.58 28.43
N LYS A 35 -5.65 -3.67 28.57
CA LYS A 35 -6.52 -4.27 27.59
C LYS A 35 -6.46 -3.42 26.33
N LYS A 36 -5.83 -3.93 25.25
CA LYS A 36 -6.18 -3.52 23.88
C LYS A 36 -7.68 -3.72 23.75
N GLY A 37 -8.40 -2.66 23.54
CA GLY A 37 -9.81 -2.75 23.22
C GLY A 37 -9.93 -3.42 21.84
N ASP A 38 -10.58 -4.58 21.81
CA ASP A 38 -11.02 -5.24 20.58
C ASP A 38 -12.12 -4.38 19.93
N ALA A 39 -11.73 -3.34 19.21
CA ALA A 39 -12.62 -2.67 18.28
C ALA A 39 -12.68 -3.56 17.03
N LYS A 40 -13.51 -4.60 17.06
CA LYS A 40 -13.87 -5.31 15.84
C LYS A 40 -14.54 -4.32 14.90
N THR A 41 -13.97 -4.13 13.73
CA THR A 41 -14.63 -3.44 12.62
C THR A 41 -15.87 -4.26 12.26
N GLU A 42 -17.06 -3.81 12.66
CA GLU A 42 -18.32 -4.46 12.27
C GLU A 42 -18.67 -4.02 10.84
N VAL A 43 -19.00 -4.98 9.99
CA VAL A 43 -19.63 -4.70 8.69
C VAL A 43 -21.02 -4.20 8.95
N THR A 44 -21.27 -2.92 8.72
CA THR A 44 -22.62 -2.34 8.76
C THR A 44 -23.12 -2.13 7.34
N ASN A 45 -24.35 -2.54 7.05
CA ASN A 45 -24.99 -2.35 5.75
C ASN A 45 -25.87 -1.07 5.73
N ASP A 46 -25.56 -0.09 6.57
CA ASP A 46 -26.40 1.08 6.77
C ASP A 46 -26.12 2.20 5.76
N GLY A 47 -24.94 2.17 5.11
CA GLY A 47 -24.54 3.14 4.08
C GLY A 47 -25.08 2.79 2.68
N LYS A 48 -25.19 3.81 1.84
CA LYS A 48 -25.55 3.70 0.41
C LYS A 48 -24.47 4.19 -0.53
N ILE A 49 -23.34 4.61 0.02
CA ILE A 49 -22.17 5.08 -0.71
C ILE A 49 -21.03 4.11 -0.48
N LEU A 50 -20.40 3.69 -1.58
CA LEU A 50 -19.14 2.92 -1.57
C LEU A 50 -17.99 3.90 -1.86
N ASN A 51 -17.26 4.27 -0.84
CA ASN A 51 -16.11 5.16 -0.93
C ASN A 51 -14.83 4.38 -1.23
N ILE A 52 -14.27 4.59 -2.41
CA ILE A 52 -13.03 3.93 -2.87
C ILE A 52 -11.90 4.96 -2.91
N TYR A 53 -10.80 4.69 -2.21
CA TYR A 53 -9.61 5.54 -2.16
C TYR A 53 -8.49 4.95 -3.01
N CYS A 54 -7.96 5.76 -3.94
CA CYS A 54 -6.89 5.36 -4.84
C CYS A 54 -6.01 6.57 -5.22
N TRP A 55 -4.85 6.30 -5.83
CA TRP A 55 -3.89 7.37 -6.20
C TRP A 55 -3.97 7.82 -7.65
N ASN A 56 -4.69 7.06 -8.49
CA ASN A 56 -4.92 7.40 -9.90
C ASN A 56 -6.17 6.69 -10.44
N GLU A 57 -6.44 6.88 -11.72
CA GLU A 57 -7.63 6.33 -12.40
C GLU A 57 -7.46 4.86 -12.86
N GLU A 58 -6.31 4.23 -12.64
CA GLU A 58 -6.04 2.89 -13.18
C GLU A 58 -7.01 1.84 -12.62
N PHE A 59 -7.16 1.76 -11.30
CA PHE A 59 -8.11 0.83 -10.68
C PHE A 59 -9.56 1.18 -11.04
N GLN A 60 -9.90 2.46 -11.07
CA GLN A 60 -11.21 2.93 -11.52
C GLN A 60 -11.53 2.41 -12.92
N SER A 61 -10.57 2.51 -13.87
CA SER A 61 -10.79 2.03 -15.23
C SER A 61 -11.06 0.52 -15.27
N ARG A 62 -10.40 -0.28 -14.43
CA ARG A 62 -10.64 -1.73 -14.34
C ARG A 62 -12.07 -2.04 -13.93
N ILE A 63 -12.58 -1.32 -12.91
CA ILE A 63 -13.97 -1.49 -12.47
C ILE A 63 -14.95 -0.99 -13.56
N THR A 64 -14.70 0.18 -14.14
CA THR A 64 -15.54 0.76 -15.19
C THR A 64 -15.65 -0.15 -16.41
N ASP A 65 -14.54 -0.76 -16.82
CA ASP A 65 -14.47 -1.52 -18.07
C ASP A 65 -14.89 -2.98 -17.90
N HIS A 66 -14.82 -3.53 -16.68
CA HIS A 66 -14.96 -4.97 -16.46
C HIS A 66 -16.04 -5.38 -15.46
N TYR A 67 -16.52 -4.49 -14.59
CA TYR A 67 -17.60 -4.83 -13.66
C TYR A 67 -18.96 -4.66 -14.35
N PRO A 68 -19.73 -5.74 -14.56
CA PRO A 68 -20.90 -5.73 -15.45
C PRO A 68 -21.98 -4.74 -15.06
N ASP A 69 -22.19 -4.53 -13.75
CA ASP A 69 -23.26 -3.69 -13.21
C ASP A 69 -22.81 -2.27 -12.89
N TYR A 70 -21.54 -1.93 -13.15
CA TYR A 70 -21.06 -0.57 -12.91
C TYR A 70 -21.60 0.40 -13.98
N LYS A 71 -22.15 1.52 -13.53
CA LYS A 71 -22.63 2.61 -14.37
C LYS A 71 -21.89 3.89 -14.01
N LYS A 72 -21.06 4.39 -14.93
CA LYS A 72 -20.37 5.67 -14.75
C LYS A 72 -21.39 6.82 -14.79
N VAL A 73 -21.31 7.73 -13.80
CA VAL A 73 -22.09 8.97 -13.72
C VAL A 73 -21.25 10.15 -14.20
N ASP A 74 -20.04 10.31 -13.64
CA ASP A 74 -19.08 11.34 -14.04
C ASP A 74 -17.63 10.84 -13.84
N ALA A 75 -16.65 11.75 -13.72
CA ALA A 75 -15.24 11.39 -13.58
C ALA A 75 -14.94 10.66 -12.25
N THR A 76 -15.69 10.98 -11.20
CA THR A 76 -15.44 10.47 -9.84
C THR A 76 -16.63 9.75 -9.22
N HIS A 77 -17.74 9.63 -9.94
CA HIS A 77 -18.95 8.97 -9.43
C HIS A 77 -19.44 7.88 -10.38
N GLY A 78 -20.03 6.85 -9.78
CA GLY A 78 -20.69 5.75 -10.46
C GLY A 78 -21.79 5.14 -9.61
N LYS A 79 -22.38 4.07 -10.12
CA LYS A 79 -23.41 3.27 -9.41
C LYS A 79 -23.19 1.78 -9.64
N ILE A 80 -23.48 0.99 -8.62
CA ILE A 80 -23.61 -0.46 -8.68
C ILE A 80 -24.98 -0.80 -8.07
N GLY A 81 -25.97 -1.11 -8.91
CA GLY A 81 -27.36 -1.24 -8.45
C GLY A 81 -27.86 0.06 -7.82
N ASP A 82 -28.29 0.00 -6.55
CA ASP A 82 -28.75 1.14 -5.76
C ASP A 82 -27.64 1.81 -4.94
N VAL A 83 -26.41 1.32 -5.01
CA VAL A 83 -25.25 1.86 -4.28
C VAL A 83 -24.56 2.91 -5.14
N ASP A 84 -24.35 4.10 -4.59
CA ASP A 84 -23.52 5.13 -5.19
C ASP A 84 -22.04 4.82 -4.95
N VAL A 85 -21.20 4.96 -5.98
CA VAL A 85 -19.75 4.73 -5.88
C VAL A 85 -19.04 6.08 -6.00
N VAL A 86 -18.18 6.39 -5.03
CA VAL A 86 -17.38 7.62 -5.00
C VAL A 86 -15.90 7.26 -5.07
N TRP A 87 -15.20 7.80 -6.06
CA TRP A 87 -13.76 7.63 -6.27
C TRP A 87 -13.00 8.80 -5.64
N ASN A 88 -12.32 8.53 -4.55
CA ASN A 88 -11.48 9.49 -3.85
C ASN A 88 -10.04 9.36 -4.36
N ILE A 89 -9.71 10.10 -5.43
CA ILE A 89 -8.43 10.02 -6.12
C ILE A 89 -7.49 11.08 -5.58
N THR A 90 -6.40 10.68 -4.95
CA THR A 90 -5.33 11.56 -4.45
C THR A 90 -4.00 11.11 -5.03
N PRO A 91 -3.28 11.92 -5.83
CA PRO A 91 -1.99 11.54 -6.36
C PRO A 91 -0.98 11.13 -5.28
N SER A 92 -0.04 10.21 -5.62
CA SER A 92 0.93 9.67 -4.66
C SER A 92 2.18 10.55 -4.48
N GLU A 93 2.35 11.63 -5.25
CA GLU A 93 3.50 12.52 -5.14
C GLU A 93 3.64 13.06 -3.71
N ASN A 94 4.87 13.05 -3.20
CA ASN A 94 5.20 13.50 -1.85
C ASN A 94 4.40 12.79 -0.73
N ASN A 95 4.00 11.55 -0.95
CA ASN A 95 3.16 10.74 -0.06
C ASN A 95 1.76 11.34 0.19
N ALA A 96 1.25 12.18 -0.71
CA ALA A 96 -0.04 12.87 -0.50
C ALA A 96 -1.20 11.86 -0.34
N TYR A 97 -1.22 10.79 -1.14
CA TYR A 97 -2.21 9.73 -1.00
C TYR A 97 -2.18 9.07 0.38
N GLN A 98 -1.00 8.64 0.84
CA GLN A 98 -0.84 7.96 2.12
C GLN A 98 -1.20 8.87 3.29
N ASN A 99 -0.77 10.15 3.24
CA ASN A 99 -1.11 11.14 4.27
C ASN A 99 -2.62 11.37 4.35
N ASN A 100 -3.29 11.52 3.20
CA ASN A 100 -4.75 11.70 3.15
C ASN A 100 -5.49 10.46 3.67
N LEU A 101 -5.02 9.27 3.29
CA LEU A 101 -5.58 8.00 3.77
C LEU A 101 -5.45 7.88 5.28
N ASP A 102 -4.27 8.16 5.85
CA ASP A 102 -4.01 8.11 7.29
C ASP A 102 -4.92 9.08 8.06
N GLU A 103 -5.00 10.33 7.60
CA GLU A 103 -5.83 11.34 8.25
C GLU A 103 -7.33 11.00 8.24
N THR A 104 -7.77 10.33 7.17
CA THR A 104 -9.18 9.92 7.03
C THR A 104 -9.48 8.68 7.86
N LEU A 105 -8.59 7.68 7.86
CA LEU A 105 -8.73 6.47 8.67
C LEU A 105 -8.77 6.79 10.19
N LEU A 106 -8.00 7.77 10.65
CA LEU A 106 -8.05 8.22 12.05
C LEU A 106 -9.43 8.76 12.48
N LYS A 107 -10.24 9.20 11.53
CA LYS A 107 -11.60 9.72 11.76
C LYS A 107 -12.69 8.68 11.52
N GLN A 108 -12.30 7.48 11.04
CA GLN A 108 -13.21 6.43 10.59
C GLN A 108 -14.23 6.00 11.65
N ALA A 109 -13.83 5.97 12.94
CA ALA A 109 -14.71 5.54 14.02
C ALA A 109 -15.90 6.49 14.24
N ASP A 110 -15.69 7.80 14.03
CA ASP A 110 -16.69 8.84 14.26
C ASP A 110 -17.44 9.23 12.97
N ALA A 111 -17.05 8.68 11.81
CA ALA A 111 -17.66 8.98 10.53
C ALA A 111 -19.06 8.35 10.42
N SER A 112 -19.99 9.03 9.72
CA SER A 112 -21.26 8.43 9.34
C SER A 112 -21.03 7.26 8.37
N ALA A 113 -22.01 6.36 8.22
CA ALA A 113 -21.87 5.20 7.34
C ALA A 113 -21.48 5.58 5.89
N ASP A 114 -22.07 6.65 5.36
CA ASP A 114 -21.78 7.13 4.00
C ASP A 114 -20.47 7.93 3.86
N ASP A 115 -19.83 8.30 4.96
CA ASP A 115 -18.54 9.04 4.97
C ASP A 115 -17.34 8.13 5.25
N LYS A 116 -17.56 6.86 5.58
CA LYS A 116 -16.50 5.90 5.86
C LYS A 116 -15.74 5.50 4.59
N ILE A 117 -14.47 5.16 4.76
CA ILE A 117 -13.70 4.47 3.73
C ILE A 117 -14.14 3.00 3.72
N ASP A 118 -14.62 2.53 2.56
CA ASP A 118 -15.04 1.13 2.41
C ASP A 118 -13.96 0.30 1.74
N LEU A 119 -13.22 0.90 0.79
CA LEU A 119 -12.13 0.25 0.10
C LEU A 119 -11.01 1.25 -0.17
N PHE A 120 -9.78 0.84 0.06
CA PHE A 120 -8.62 1.63 -0.31
C PHE A 120 -7.52 0.78 -0.90
N LEU A 121 -6.71 1.37 -1.77
CA LEU A 121 -5.59 0.71 -2.41
C LEU A 121 -4.31 0.91 -1.59
N VAL A 122 -3.43 -0.09 -1.61
CA VAL A 122 -2.09 -0.03 -1.05
C VAL A 122 -1.07 -0.64 -2.00
N GLU A 123 0.13 -0.10 -2.03
CA GLU A 123 1.27 -0.74 -2.69
C GLU A 123 1.99 -1.68 -1.73
N ALA A 124 2.65 -2.69 -2.25
CA ALA A 124 3.38 -3.69 -1.47
C ALA A 124 4.40 -3.07 -0.49
N ASP A 125 5.00 -1.96 -0.88
CA ASP A 125 6.04 -1.27 -0.10
C ASP A 125 5.53 -0.77 1.27
N TYR A 126 4.24 -0.46 1.40
CA TYR A 126 3.64 0.04 2.64
C TYR A 126 2.37 -0.71 3.08
N ALA A 127 2.00 -1.78 2.39
CA ALA A 127 0.84 -2.59 2.76
C ALA A 127 0.85 -3.08 4.22
N PRO A 128 1.99 -3.54 4.80
CA PRO A 128 2.04 -4.04 6.18
C PRO A 128 1.53 -3.04 7.22
N LYS A 129 1.74 -1.73 7.00
CA LYS A 129 1.23 -0.68 7.88
C LYS A 129 -0.28 -0.76 8.10
N TYR A 130 -1.03 -1.09 7.05
CA TYR A 130 -2.50 -1.15 7.09
C TYR A 130 -3.02 -2.55 7.38
N VAL A 131 -2.33 -3.57 6.89
CA VAL A 131 -2.73 -4.98 7.01
C VAL A 131 -2.77 -5.42 8.48
N ASP A 132 -1.76 -5.01 9.29
CA ASP A 132 -1.72 -5.29 10.73
C ASP A 132 -2.49 -4.26 11.58
N SER A 133 -3.26 -3.37 10.95
CA SER A 133 -4.06 -2.36 11.65
C SER A 133 -5.52 -2.81 11.84
N ASP A 134 -6.20 -2.13 12.77
CA ASP A 134 -7.64 -2.30 12.99
C ASP A 134 -8.51 -1.65 11.89
N TYR A 135 -7.90 -0.99 10.90
CA TYR A 135 -8.59 -0.36 9.78
C TYR A 135 -8.91 -1.32 8.64
N THR A 136 -8.37 -2.54 8.69
CA THR A 136 -8.62 -3.58 7.69
C THR A 136 -9.26 -4.80 8.34
N MET A 137 -10.12 -5.49 7.61
CA MET A 137 -10.82 -6.68 8.08
C MET A 137 -10.43 -7.91 7.26
N PRO A 138 -10.54 -9.12 7.82
CA PRO A 138 -10.36 -10.34 7.05
C PRO A 138 -11.36 -10.43 5.90
N ILE A 139 -10.89 -10.71 4.68
CA ILE A 139 -11.78 -10.81 3.50
C ILE A 139 -12.83 -11.93 3.63
N LYS A 140 -12.55 -12.96 4.44
CA LYS A 140 -13.52 -14.02 4.74
C LYS A 140 -14.79 -13.48 5.41
N ASP A 141 -14.68 -12.39 6.16
CA ASP A 141 -15.82 -11.76 6.84
C ASP A 141 -16.72 -11.01 5.83
N LEU A 142 -16.21 -10.76 4.61
CA LEU A 142 -16.96 -10.28 3.45
C LEU A 142 -17.56 -11.42 2.61
N GLY A 143 -17.41 -12.68 3.02
CA GLY A 143 -17.90 -13.85 2.31
C GLY A 143 -16.98 -14.34 1.19
N ILE A 144 -15.77 -13.81 1.05
CA ILE A 144 -14.77 -14.27 0.07
C ILE A 144 -14.12 -15.54 0.60
N THR A 145 -14.17 -16.62 -0.18
CA THR A 145 -13.67 -17.94 0.19
C THR A 145 -12.33 -18.26 -0.45
N ASP A 146 -11.63 -19.28 0.08
CA ASP A 146 -10.38 -19.77 -0.51
C ASP A 146 -10.55 -20.22 -1.97
N SER A 147 -11.73 -20.69 -2.35
CA SER A 147 -12.06 -21.07 -3.72
C SER A 147 -12.02 -19.87 -4.67
N ASP A 148 -12.50 -18.71 -4.21
CA ASP A 148 -12.57 -17.48 -5.03
C ASP A 148 -11.18 -16.97 -5.35
N ILE A 149 -10.22 -17.13 -4.45
CA ILE A 149 -8.84 -16.65 -4.56
C ILE A 149 -7.84 -17.74 -4.99
N SER A 150 -8.29 -18.96 -5.24
CA SER A 150 -7.44 -20.13 -5.54
C SER A 150 -6.49 -19.96 -6.72
N LYS A 151 -6.78 -19.03 -7.64
CA LYS A 151 -5.96 -18.71 -8.80
C LYS A 151 -5.05 -17.50 -8.61
N GLN A 152 -5.09 -16.84 -7.47
CA GLN A 152 -4.15 -15.75 -7.17
C GLN A 152 -2.76 -16.29 -6.85
N TYR A 153 -1.75 -15.55 -7.24
CA TYR A 153 -0.37 -15.88 -6.88
C TYR A 153 -0.15 -15.76 -5.37
N LYS A 154 0.52 -16.75 -4.79
CA LYS A 154 0.79 -16.79 -3.34
C LYS A 154 1.46 -15.53 -2.82
N TYR A 155 2.48 -15.00 -3.53
CA TYR A 155 3.20 -13.80 -3.12
C TYR A 155 2.29 -12.55 -3.01
N THR A 156 1.23 -12.48 -3.83
CA THR A 156 0.27 -11.35 -3.75
C THR A 156 -0.66 -11.47 -2.55
N GLN A 157 -0.92 -12.68 -2.09
CA GLN A 157 -1.67 -12.94 -0.86
C GLN A 157 -0.79 -12.65 0.38
N ASP A 158 0.48 -13.06 0.35
CA ASP A 158 1.40 -12.89 1.48
C ASP A 158 1.58 -11.41 1.88
N VAL A 159 1.62 -10.50 0.91
CA VAL A 159 1.76 -9.06 1.14
C VAL A 159 0.57 -8.47 1.93
N VAL A 160 -0.61 -9.05 1.82
CA VAL A 160 -1.85 -8.59 2.47
C VAL A 160 -2.37 -9.56 3.52
N THR A 161 -1.51 -10.44 4.02
CA THR A 161 -1.77 -11.32 5.16
C THR A 161 -1.16 -10.70 6.41
N ASP A 162 -1.96 -10.54 7.47
CA ASP A 162 -1.51 -9.97 8.74
C ASP A 162 -0.61 -10.93 9.53
N SER A 163 -0.04 -10.43 10.62
CA SER A 163 0.85 -11.21 11.51
C SER A 163 0.14 -12.40 12.19
N GLU A 164 -1.21 -12.42 12.21
CA GLU A 164 -2.03 -13.49 12.74
C GLU A 164 -2.44 -14.52 11.66
N GLY A 165 -2.05 -14.30 10.40
CA GLY A 165 -2.36 -15.17 9.27
C GLY A 165 -3.71 -14.91 8.61
N ASN A 166 -4.37 -13.78 8.89
CA ASN A 166 -5.62 -13.41 8.22
C ASN A 166 -5.33 -12.65 6.93
N LEU A 167 -5.96 -13.05 5.84
CA LEU A 167 -5.91 -12.32 4.59
C LEU A 167 -6.83 -11.09 4.66
N LYS A 168 -6.26 -9.89 4.59
CA LYS A 168 -6.93 -8.60 4.81
C LYS A 168 -7.20 -7.82 3.52
N GLY A 169 -6.75 -8.32 2.38
CA GLY A 169 -6.92 -7.67 1.09
C GLY A 169 -6.75 -8.61 -0.08
N LEU A 170 -6.93 -8.08 -1.28
CA LEU A 170 -6.75 -8.81 -2.54
C LEU A 170 -5.90 -7.99 -3.49
N SER A 171 -5.04 -8.66 -4.23
CA SER A 171 -4.28 -8.01 -5.30
C SER A 171 -5.05 -8.06 -6.62
N TRP A 172 -5.12 -6.93 -7.29
CA TRP A 172 -5.70 -6.81 -8.64
C TRP A 172 -4.62 -6.80 -9.74
N GLN A 173 -3.35 -6.82 -9.34
CA GLN A 173 -2.18 -6.86 -10.25
C GLN A 173 -1.20 -7.94 -9.83
N GLY A 174 -0.55 -8.56 -10.83
CA GLY A 174 0.68 -9.32 -10.64
C GLY A 174 1.83 -8.55 -11.29
N CYS A 175 2.83 -8.15 -10.49
CA CYS A 175 3.97 -7.38 -10.96
C CYS A 175 5.27 -8.18 -10.79
N PRO A 176 5.54 -9.21 -11.63
CA PRO A 176 6.79 -9.95 -11.56
C PRO A 176 7.97 -9.06 -11.95
N GLY A 177 9.09 -9.22 -11.26
CA GLY A 177 10.36 -8.62 -11.67
C GLY A 177 10.87 -9.28 -12.95
N VAL A 178 11.26 -8.49 -13.95
CA VAL A 178 11.83 -8.98 -15.19
C VAL A 178 13.01 -8.09 -15.61
N LEU A 179 13.96 -8.69 -16.33
CA LEU A 179 15.06 -7.96 -16.95
C LEU A 179 14.71 -7.67 -18.41
N PHE A 180 14.61 -6.40 -18.77
CA PHE A 180 14.57 -5.94 -20.15
C PHE A 180 15.98 -5.66 -20.62
N TYR A 181 16.33 -6.12 -21.80
CA TYR A 181 17.64 -5.89 -22.37
C TYR A 181 17.59 -5.37 -23.83
N ASN A 182 18.60 -4.59 -24.21
CA ASN A 182 18.76 -4.13 -25.58
C ASN A 182 19.33 -5.28 -26.43
N ARG A 183 18.51 -5.81 -27.34
CA ARG A 183 18.87 -6.96 -28.20
C ARG A 183 20.07 -6.66 -29.10
N ALA A 184 20.19 -5.44 -29.61
CA ALA A 184 21.33 -5.08 -30.48
C ALA A 184 22.64 -5.08 -29.68
N ALA A 185 22.64 -4.51 -28.47
CA ALA A 185 23.82 -4.52 -27.58
C ALA A 185 24.17 -5.95 -27.14
N ALA A 186 23.18 -6.78 -26.82
CA ALA A 186 23.41 -8.18 -26.48
C ALA A 186 24.03 -8.95 -27.65
N LYS A 187 23.52 -8.75 -28.87
CA LYS A 187 24.08 -9.39 -30.09
C LYS A 187 25.51 -8.99 -30.34
N GLU A 188 25.82 -7.70 -30.17
CA GLU A 188 27.16 -7.17 -30.37
C GLU A 188 28.17 -7.69 -29.35
N VAL A 189 27.80 -7.68 -28.06
CA VAL A 189 28.74 -7.97 -26.96
C VAL A 189 28.76 -9.45 -26.55
N LEU A 190 27.59 -10.12 -26.58
CA LEU A 190 27.44 -11.50 -26.16
C LEU A 190 27.40 -12.49 -27.34
N GLY A 191 27.29 -11.96 -28.57
CA GLY A 191 27.15 -12.79 -29.79
C GLY A 191 25.76 -13.34 -30.03
N THR A 192 24.81 -13.08 -29.15
CA THR A 192 23.44 -13.57 -29.22
C THR A 192 22.44 -12.50 -28.75
N ASP A 193 21.23 -12.55 -29.33
CA ASP A 193 20.06 -11.77 -28.89
C ASP A 193 18.88 -12.68 -28.50
N ASP A 194 19.16 -13.96 -28.36
CA ASP A 194 18.20 -14.95 -27.89
C ASP A 194 18.00 -14.82 -26.37
N PRO A 195 16.75 -14.70 -25.86
CA PRO A 195 16.48 -14.50 -24.44
C PRO A 195 17.03 -15.60 -23.55
N ASP A 196 16.94 -16.88 -23.96
CA ASP A 196 17.37 -18.00 -23.14
C ASP A 196 18.92 -18.05 -23.03
N GLU A 197 19.63 -17.64 -24.08
CA GLU A 197 21.09 -17.52 -24.06
C GLU A 197 21.55 -16.29 -23.26
N VAL A 198 20.86 -15.16 -23.42
CA VAL A 198 21.15 -13.95 -22.63
C VAL A 198 20.89 -14.19 -21.14
N GLN A 199 19.83 -14.95 -20.77
CA GLN A 199 19.55 -15.33 -19.40
C GLN A 199 20.74 -16.04 -18.73
N LYS A 200 21.48 -16.86 -19.44
CA LYS A 200 22.70 -17.53 -18.90
C LYS A 200 23.79 -16.55 -18.51
N SER A 201 23.86 -15.42 -19.21
CA SER A 201 24.84 -14.35 -18.96
C SER A 201 24.48 -13.44 -17.79
N VAL A 202 23.28 -13.61 -17.20
CA VAL A 202 22.75 -12.82 -16.07
C VAL A 202 22.05 -13.71 -15.03
N SER A 203 22.40 -15.00 -14.98
CA SER A 203 21.74 -16.00 -14.12
C SER A 203 21.95 -15.80 -12.63
N ASP A 204 23.04 -15.18 -12.28
CA ASP A 204 23.46 -14.87 -10.91
C ASP A 204 24.32 -13.60 -10.90
N TRP A 205 24.71 -13.12 -9.72
CA TRP A 205 25.49 -11.90 -9.58
C TRP A 205 26.89 -11.97 -10.17
N ASP A 206 27.54 -13.14 -10.17
CA ASP A 206 28.86 -13.32 -10.76
C ASP A 206 28.78 -13.27 -12.29
N ALA A 207 27.82 -13.96 -12.90
CA ALA A 207 27.55 -13.88 -14.33
C ALA A 207 27.13 -12.47 -14.76
N PHE A 208 26.29 -11.81 -13.96
CA PHE A 208 25.86 -10.44 -14.20
C PHE A 208 27.06 -9.46 -14.18
N ASN A 209 27.94 -9.54 -13.18
CA ASN A 209 29.12 -8.72 -13.07
C ASN A 209 30.13 -8.96 -14.20
N ALA A 210 30.36 -10.23 -14.57
CA ALA A 210 31.22 -10.56 -15.70
C ALA A 210 30.65 -10.04 -17.04
N THR A 211 29.34 -10.05 -17.18
CA THR A 211 28.65 -9.46 -18.33
C THR A 211 28.75 -7.92 -18.33
N ALA A 212 28.64 -7.30 -17.14
CA ALA A 212 28.79 -5.85 -16.99
C ALA A 212 30.17 -5.36 -17.40
N GLU A 213 31.24 -6.11 -17.12
CA GLU A 213 32.59 -5.81 -17.59
C GLU A 213 32.71 -5.83 -19.11
N LYS A 214 32.12 -6.83 -19.78
CA LYS A 214 32.07 -6.92 -21.23
C LYS A 214 31.29 -5.76 -21.87
N MET A 215 30.12 -5.45 -21.31
CA MET A 215 29.29 -4.33 -21.74
C MET A 215 30.04 -3.00 -21.61
N LYS A 216 30.70 -2.77 -20.46
CA LYS A 216 31.52 -1.59 -20.22
C LYS A 216 32.67 -1.44 -21.22
N ALA A 217 33.36 -2.53 -21.55
CA ALA A 217 34.43 -2.55 -22.53
C ALA A 217 33.94 -2.17 -23.93
N ALA A 218 32.70 -2.51 -24.28
CA ALA A 218 32.03 -2.13 -25.51
C ALA A 218 31.34 -0.77 -25.48
N GLY A 219 31.44 -0.02 -24.37
CA GLY A 219 30.87 1.32 -24.22
C GLY A 219 29.41 1.35 -23.74
N TYR A 220 28.87 0.21 -23.35
CA TYR A 220 27.51 0.12 -22.80
C TYR A 220 27.51 0.19 -21.28
N LYS A 221 26.37 0.61 -20.71
CA LYS A 221 26.08 0.47 -19.26
C LYS A 221 25.16 -0.71 -19.06
N MET A 222 25.41 -1.48 -18.00
CA MET A 222 24.62 -2.66 -17.68
C MET A 222 23.20 -2.33 -17.18
N THR A 223 23.06 -1.25 -16.42
CA THR A 223 21.78 -0.75 -15.89
C THR A 223 21.70 0.76 -16.03
N SER A 224 20.46 1.30 -16.03
CA SER A 224 20.24 2.75 -16.12
C SER A 224 20.67 3.45 -14.83
N THR A 225 20.37 2.86 -13.69
CA THR A 225 20.70 3.40 -12.35
C THR A 225 21.12 2.30 -11.39
N ALA A 226 21.76 2.67 -10.28
CA ALA A 226 22.06 1.74 -9.19
C ALA A 226 20.77 1.22 -8.52
N ASN A 227 19.69 1.99 -8.57
CA ASN A 227 18.42 1.60 -7.98
C ASN A 227 17.79 0.37 -8.67
N ASP A 228 18.04 0.18 -9.95
CA ASP A 228 17.52 -0.98 -10.71
C ASP A 228 18.09 -2.30 -10.15
N THR A 229 19.39 -2.33 -9.82
CA THR A 229 20.03 -3.51 -9.20
C THR A 229 19.72 -3.61 -7.71
N TYR A 230 19.61 -2.48 -7.01
CA TYR A 230 19.30 -2.46 -5.57
C TYR A 230 17.94 -3.09 -5.27
N ARG A 231 16.91 -2.80 -6.07
CA ARG A 231 15.58 -3.42 -5.89
C ARG A 231 15.62 -4.94 -6.03
N VAL A 232 16.34 -5.45 -7.02
CA VAL A 232 16.50 -6.90 -7.18
C VAL A 232 17.24 -7.49 -5.98
N TYR A 233 18.32 -6.85 -5.56
CA TYR A 233 19.11 -7.29 -4.40
C TYR A 233 18.27 -7.27 -3.12
N SER A 234 17.61 -6.16 -2.79
CA SER A 234 16.86 -5.98 -1.56
C SER A 234 15.66 -6.94 -1.43
N ASN A 235 15.05 -7.32 -2.55
CA ASN A 235 13.95 -8.28 -2.55
C ASN A 235 14.39 -9.76 -2.47
N ASN A 236 15.69 -10.04 -2.63
CA ASN A 236 16.24 -11.39 -2.62
C ASN A 236 17.19 -11.65 -1.42
N VAL A 237 17.33 -10.73 -0.48
CA VAL A 237 18.08 -10.97 0.74
C VAL A 237 17.33 -11.94 1.66
N SER A 238 18.06 -12.83 2.31
CA SER A 238 17.49 -13.83 3.21
C SER A 238 17.19 -13.29 4.61
N SER A 239 17.79 -12.16 4.97
CA SER A 239 17.60 -11.53 6.29
C SER A 239 16.55 -10.43 6.21
N LYS A 240 15.72 -10.32 7.23
CA LYS A 240 14.80 -9.18 7.38
C LYS A 240 15.59 -7.90 7.63
N TRP A 241 15.08 -6.77 7.14
CA TRP A 241 15.63 -5.44 7.44
C TRP A 241 15.33 -4.99 8.86
N VAL A 242 14.23 -5.48 9.44
CA VAL A 242 13.79 -5.23 10.81
C VAL A 242 13.38 -6.56 11.40
N GLU A 243 13.86 -6.88 12.59
CA GLU A 243 13.45 -8.03 13.40
C GLU A 243 12.80 -7.50 14.68
N ASP A 244 11.65 -8.09 15.03
CA ASP A 244 10.90 -7.83 16.28
C ASP A 244 10.56 -6.36 16.58
N GLY A 245 10.22 -5.59 15.58
CA GLY A 245 9.73 -4.20 15.69
C GLY A 245 10.79 -3.17 15.49
#